data_a1dce51f8a7a8e17cf4c625ad7656dde
#
_entry.id   a1dce51f8a7a8e17cf4c625ad7656dde
#
_cell.length_a   1.000
_cell.length_b   1.000
_cell.length_c   1.000
_cell.angle_alpha   90.00
_cell.angle_beta   90.00
_cell.angle_gamma   90.00
#
_symmetry.space_group_name_H-M   'P 1'
#
loop_
_entity.id
_entity.type
_entity.pdbx_description
1 polymer ?
#
loop_
_entity_poly.entity_id
_entity_poly.type
_entity_poly.pdbx_seq_one_letter_code
_entity_poly.pdbx_strand_id
1 'polypeptide(L)'
;MNVKIEPLPTFKREAKRLNKHYASFADDYERFINELEANPHLGTDLGGGLRKIRMAITSKGKGKSGGARVITFTVVVAVEESEINLLYIYDKAERSSISKKEIEELLRLNGLK
;
A
#
# COMPACT_ATOMS: atom_id res chain seq x y z
N MET A 1 17.02 -4.56 10.24
CA MET A 1 16.39 -5.28 9.13
C MET A 1 16.44 -4.42 7.88
N ASN A 2 16.91 -5.00 6.78
CA ASN A 2 16.89 -4.32 5.48
C ASN A 2 15.55 -4.54 4.82
N VAL A 3 14.91 -3.44 4.44
CA VAL A 3 13.59 -3.47 3.81
C VAL A 3 13.68 -2.82 2.44
N LYS A 4 13.27 -3.56 1.42
CA LYS A 4 13.08 -3.02 0.08
C LYS A 4 11.60 -2.86 -0.17
N ILE A 5 11.19 -1.68 -0.63
CA ILE A 5 9.79 -1.40 -0.96
C ILE A 5 9.65 -1.37 -2.48
N GLU A 6 8.78 -2.23 -3.00
CA GLU A 6 8.61 -2.42 -4.43
C GLU A 6 7.17 -2.13 -4.84
N PRO A 7 6.89 -1.02 -5.54
CA PRO A 7 5.55 -0.78 -6.08
C PRO A 7 5.31 -1.68 -7.30
N LEU A 8 4.24 -2.46 -7.24
CA LEU A 8 3.88 -3.39 -8.31
C LEU A 8 2.97 -2.72 -9.36
N PRO A 9 2.85 -3.29 -10.56
CA PRO A 9 2.02 -2.69 -11.62
C PRO A 9 0.59 -2.37 -11.22
N THR A 10 -0.07 -3.24 -10.45
CA THR A 10 -1.44 -3.01 -9.97
C THR A 10 -1.52 -1.81 -9.02
N PHE A 11 -0.49 -1.60 -8.20
CA PHE A 11 -0.38 -0.42 -7.34
C PHE A 11 -0.11 0.83 -8.18
N LYS A 12 0.88 0.77 -9.07
CA LYS A 12 1.31 1.93 -9.88
C LYS A 12 0.16 2.52 -10.69
N ARG A 13 -0.69 1.66 -11.25
CA ARG A 13 -1.84 2.11 -12.05
C ARG A 13 -2.79 2.97 -11.23
N GLU A 14 -3.17 2.51 -10.03
CA GLU A 14 -4.07 3.23 -9.16
C GLU A 14 -3.41 4.47 -8.55
N ALA A 15 -2.14 4.38 -8.19
CA ALA A 15 -1.37 5.50 -7.66
C ALA A 15 -1.29 6.64 -8.68
N LYS A 16 -1.06 6.31 -9.95
CA LYS A 16 -1.03 7.30 -11.02
C LYS A 16 -2.36 8.04 -11.15
N ARG A 17 -3.47 7.32 -11.06
CA ARG A 17 -4.80 7.90 -11.12
C ARG A 17 -5.05 8.85 -9.94
N LEU A 18 -4.68 8.43 -8.73
CA LEU A 18 -4.83 9.25 -7.53
C LEU A 18 -3.92 10.48 -7.57
N ASN A 19 -2.71 10.34 -8.12
CA ASN A 19 -1.79 11.46 -8.26
C ASN A 19 -2.35 12.56 -9.18
N LYS A 20 -3.10 12.18 -10.20
CA LYS A 20 -3.76 13.14 -11.07
C LYS A 20 -4.94 13.83 -10.39
N HIS A 21 -5.60 13.12 -9.47
CA HIS A 21 -6.81 13.59 -8.81
C HIS A 21 -6.53 14.45 -7.57
N TYR A 22 -5.47 14.15 -6.83
CA TYR A 22 -5.14 14.84 -5.58
C TYR A 22 -3.77 15.52 -5.68
N ALA A 23 -3.75 16.85 -5.54
CA ALA A 23 -2.54 17.65 -5.68
C ALA A 23 -1.43 17.28 -4.66
N SER A 24 -1.82 16.82 -3.46
CA SER A 24 -0.86 16.45 -2.41
C SER A 24 -0.33 15.01 -2.51
N PHE A 25 -0.80 14.23 -3.49
CA PHE A 25 -0.54 12.79 -3.49
C PHE A 25 0.96 12.43 -3.48
N ALA A 26 1.76 13.11 -4.30
CA ALA A 26 3.20 12.82 -4.39
C ALA A 26 3.90 13.00 -3.05
N ASP A 27 3.60 14.09 -2.33
CA ASP A 27 4.18 14.36 -1.01
C ASP A 27 3.66 13.39 0.03
N ASP A 28 2.38 13.05 -0.03
CA ASP A 28 1.76 12.08 0.88
C ASP A 28 2.37 10.69 0.69
N TYR A 29 2.60 10.31 -0.55
CA TYR A 29 3.24 9.03 -0.88
C TYR A 29 4.66 8.96 -0.35
N GLU A 30 5.45 10.04 -0.51
CA GLU A 30 6.81 10.09 0.00
C GLU A 30 6.82 9.93 1.53
N ARG A 31 5.93 10.62 2.24
CA ARG A 31 5.79 10.45 3.70
C ARG A 31 5.41 9.02 4.07
N PHE A 32 4.50 8.43 3.31
CA PHE A 32 4.07 7.05 3.52
C PHE A 32 5.26 6.07 3.39
N ILE A 33 6.07 6.23 2.36
CA ILE A 33 7.25 5.38 2.16
C ILE A 33 8.23 5.53 3.32
N ASN A 34 8.47 6.76 3.78
CA ASN A 34 9.36 7.01 4.92
C ASN A 34 8.83 6.35 6.19
N GLU A 35 7.53 6.44 6.46
CA GLU A 35 6.91 5.76 7.61
C GLU A 35 7.06 4.25 7.53
N LEU A 36 6.84 3.69 6.34
CA LEU A 36 6.92 2.25 6.13
C LEU A 36 8.36 1.73 6.27
N GLU A 37 9.34 2.48 5.79
CA GLU A 37 10.75 2.13 5.98
C GLU A 37 11.14 2.15 7.46
N ALA A 38 10.61 3.12 8.21
CA ALA A 38 10.87 3.21 9.65
C ALA A 38 10.13 2.15 10.46
N ASN A 39 8.96 1.71 9.98
CA ASN A 39 8.14 0.68 10.64
C ASN A 39 7.56 -0.30 9.60
N PRO A 40 8.31 -1.38 9.30
CA PRO A 40 7.85 -2.39 8.33
C PRO A 40 6.58 -3.14 8.74
N HIS A 41 6.17 -3.05 10.00
CA HIS A 41 4.97 -3.69 10.52
C HIS A 41 3.78 -2.73 10.65
N LEU A 42 3.85 -1.60 9.96
CA LEU A 42 2.77 -0.60 9.96
C LEU A 42 1.46 -1.21 9.45
N GLY A 43 0.34 -0.76 10.03
CA GLY A 43 -0.99 -1.16 9.57
C GLY A 43 -1.53 -2.42 10.21
N THR A 44 -2.60 -2.95 9.63
CA THR A 44 -3.31 -4.13 10.12
C THR A 44 -2.80 -5.38 9.40
N ASP A 45 -2.41 -6.38 10.18
CA ASP A 45 -2.01 -7.69 9.65
C ASP A 45 -3.25 -8.45 9.16
N LEU A 46 -3.23 -8.83 7.89
CA LEU A 46 -4.32 -9.59 7.27
C LEU A 46 -3.98 -11.09 7.18
N GLY A 47 -2.80 -11.48 7.66
CA GLY A 47 -2.32 -12.86 7.55
C GLY A 47 -1.55 -13.11 6.25
N GLY A 48 -0.70 -14.15 6.26
CA GLY A 48 0.01 -14.58 5.05
C GLY A 48 0.96 -13.55 4.44
N GLY A 49 1.44 -12.61 5.23
CA GLY A 49 2.32 -11.54 4.73
C GLY A 49 1.57 -10.32 4.22
N LEU A 50 0.26 -10.36 4.21
CA LEU A 50 -0.58 -9.25 3.75
C LEU A 50 -0.86 -8.26 4.87
N ARG A 51 -0.82 -6.97 4.56
CA ARG A 51 -1.16 -5.90 5.49
C ARG A 51 -1.99 -4.84 4.79
N LYS A 52 -2.82 -4.15 5.56
CA LYS A 52 -3.62 -3.02 5.09
C LYS A 52 -3.20 -1.79 5.89
N ILE A 53 -2.73 -0.76 5.19
CA ILE A 53 -2.14 0.42 5.81
C ILE A 53 -2.92 1.67 5.40
N ARG A 54 -3.24 2.52 6.38
CA ARG A 54 -3.86 3.81 6.10
C ARG A 54 -2.80 4.79 5.60
N MET A 55 -3.16 5.57 4.59
CA MET A 55 -2.31 6.62 4.05
C MET A 55 -3.12 7.91 3.97
N ALA A 56 -2.62 8.97 4.60
CA ALA A 56 -3.28 10.27 4.51
C ALA A 56 -3.17 10.83 3.09
N ILE A 57 -4.23 11.48 2.63
CA ILE A 57 -4.20 12.33 1.45
C ILE A 57 -4.51 13.74 1.94
N THR A 58 -3.47 14.54 2.12
CA THR A 58 -3.54 15.83 2.80
C THR A 58 -4.57 16.78 2.17
N SER A 59 -4.65 16.80 0.84
CA SER A 59 -5.59 17.66 0.14
C SER A 59 -7.06 17.29 0.36
N LYS A 60 -7.36 16.11 0.92
CA LYS A 60 -8.73 15.74 1.32
C LYS A 60 -9.12 16.36 2.66
N GLY A 61 -8.13 16.70 3.52
CA GLY A 61 -8.38 17.30 4.83
C GLY A 61 -9.01 16.35 5.86
N LYS A 62 -8.90 15.03 5.67
CA LYS A 62 -9.58 14.03 6.50
C LYS A 62 -8.63 13.12 7.29
N GLY A 63 -7.34 13.43 7.27
CA GLY A 63 -6.33 12.61 7.93
C GLY A 63 -6.24 11.19 7.34
N LYS A 64 -5.59 10.29 8.08
CA LYS A 64 -5.37 8.90 7.61
C LYS A 64 -6.66 8.12 7.45
N SER A 65 -7.65 8.35 8.33
CA SER A 65 -8.90 7.60 8.29
C SER A 65 -9.73 7.87 7.04
N GLY A 66 -9.67 9.09 6.50
CA GLY A 66 -10.40 9.48 5.31
C GLY A 66 -9.57 9.49 4.03
N GLY A 67 -8.31 9.08 4.11
CA GLY A 67 -7.40 9.07 2.95
C GLY A 67 -7.54 7.83 2.08
N ALA A 68 -6.43 7.14 1.88
CA ALA A 68 -6.36 5.92 1.08
C ALA A 68 -6.01 4.72 1.95
N ARG A 69 -6.18 3.53 1.36
CA ARG A 69 -5.70 2.27 1.93
C ARG A 69 -4.72 1.63 0.97
N VAL A 70 -3.58 1.19 1.50
CA VAL A 70 -2.56 0.49 0.73
C VAL A 70 -2.54 -0.97 1.19
N ILE A 71 -2.60 -1.88 0.23
CA ILE A 71 -2.45 -3.31 0.50
C ILE A 71 -1.01 -3.68 0.15
N THR A 72 -0.32 -4.29 1.10
CA THR A 72 1.06 -4.74 0.93
C THR A 72 1.19 -6.24 1.09
N PHE A 73 2.20 -6.81 0.45
CA PHE A 73 2.56 -8.21 0.60
C PHE A 73 4.07 -8.30 0.88
N THR A 74 4.42 -8.80 2.04
CA THR A 74 5.81 -8.88 2.49
C THR A 74 6.37 -10.28 2.29
N VAL A 75 7.54 -10.35 1.67
CA VAL A 75 8.28 -11.60 1.47
C VAL A 75 9.61 -11.48 2.19
N VAL A 76 9.93 -12.48 3.02
CA VAL A 76 11.24 -12.57 3.65
C VAL A 76 12.18 -13.27 2.67
N VAL A 77 13.15 -12.52 2.14
CA VAL A 77 14.06 -13.03 1.10
C VAL A 77 15.37 -13.57 1.67
N ALA A 78 15.75 -13.14 2.87
CA ALA A 78 16.93 -13.63 3.59
C ALA A 78 16.80 -13.25 5.05
N VAL A 79 17.75 -13.72 5.88
CA VAL A 79 17.80 -13.33 7.30
C VAL A 79 17.96 -11.81 7.35
N GLU A 80 17.05 -11.15 8.07
CA GLU A 80 16.99 -9.68 8.21
C GLU A 80 16.79 -8.90 6.91
N GLU A 81 16.34 -9.57 5.84
CA GLU A 81 16.00 -8.91 4.59
C GLU A 81 14.56 -9.23 4.21
N SER A 82 13.77 -8.19 4.03
CA SER A 82 12.37 -8.30 3.60
C SER A 82 12.10 -7.42 2.40
N GLU A 83 11.21 -7.89 1.55
CA GLU A 83 10.70 -7.11 0.42
C GLU A 83 9.22 -6.86 0.65
N ILE A 84 8.86 -5.58 0.74
CA ILE A 84 7.47 -5.16 0.90
C ILE A 84 6.95 -4.75 -0.47
N ASN A 85 6.07 -5.55 -1.02
CA ASN A 85 5.45 -5.28 -2.31
C ASN A 85 4.20 -4.44 -2.09
N LEU A 86 4.15 -3.27 -2.71
CA LEU A 86 2.94 -2.44 -2.73
C LEU A 86 2.02 -3.02 -3.79
N LEU A 87 0.95 -3.69 -3.35
CA LEU A 87 0.09 -4.48 -4.21
C LEU A 87 -1.03 -3.65 -4.82
N TYR A 88 -1.63 -2.77 -4.03
CA TYR A 88 -2.80 -2.00 -4.45
C TYR A 88 -3.00 -0.79 -3.55
N ILE A 89 -3.65 0.23 -4.08
CA ILE A 89 -4.08 1.40 -3.31
C ILE A 89 -5.48 1.80 -3.77
N TYR A 90 -6.34 2.18 -2.83
CA TYR A 90 -7.66 2.69 -3.16
C TYR A 90 -8.03 3.86 -2.26
N ASP A 91 -8.81 4.78 -2.83
CA ASP A 91 -9.37 5.92 -2.11
C ASP A 91 -10.54 5.42 -1.25
N LYS A 92 -10.50 5.71 0.04
CA LYS A 92 -11.54 5.31 0.98
C LYS A 92 -12.91 5.87 0.60
N ALA A 93 -12.95 7.04 -0.05
CA ALA A 93 -14.19 7.65 -0.52
C ALA A 93 -14.80 6.92 -1.72
N GLU A 94 -13.97 6.26 -2.54
CA GLU A 94 -14.44 5.53 -3.72
C GLU A 94 -14.87 4.11 -3.41
N ARG A 95 -14.24 3.49 -2.40
CA ARG A 95 -14.63 2.17 -1.92
C ARG A 95 -14.25 2.02 -0.46
N SER A 96 -15.10 1.35 0.30
CA SER A 96 -14.90 1.22 1.75
C SER A 96 -13.95 0.10 2.14
N SER A 97 -13.83 -0.92 1.31
CA SER A 97 -13.01 -2.10 1.63
C SER A 97 -12.63 -2.86 0.37
N ILE A 98 -11.75 -3.85 0.56
CA ILE A 98 -11.35 -4.78 -0.49
C ILE A 98 -11.53 -6.20 0.05
N SER A 99 -12.04 -7.10 -0.76
CA SER A 99 -12.30 -8.48 -0.35
C SER A 99 -11.02 -9.32 -0.44
N LYS A 100 -11.00 -10.40 0.33
CA LYS A 100 -9.91 -11.38 0.29
C LYS A 100 -9.74 -11.95 -1.12
N LYS A 101 -10.85 -12.21 -1.81
CA LYS A 101 -10.84 -12.72 -3.18
C LYS A 101 -10.18 -11.75 -4.15
N GLU A 102 -10.47 -10.46 -4.00
CA GLU A 102 -9.82 -9.42 -4.82
C GLU A 102 -8.33 -9.35 -4.56
N ILE A 103 -7.92 -9.46 -3.29
CA ILE A 103 -6.48 -9.47 -2.93
C ILE A 103 -5.78 -10.68 -3.55
N GLU A 104 -6.40 -11.85 -3.52
CA GLU A 104 -5.83 -13.05 -4.14
C GLU A 104 -5.67 -12.88 -5.64
N GLU A 105 -6.63 -12.26 -6.30
CA GLU A 105 -6.55 -11.96 -7.72
C GLU A 105 -5.39 -10.98 -8.02
N LEU A 106 -5.19 -9.97 -7.17
CA LEU A 106 -4.07 -9.05 -7.32
C LEU A 106 -2.73 -9.78 -7.17
N LEU A 107 -2.62 -10.69 -6.23
CA LEU A 107 -1.41 -11.52 -6.07
C LEU A 107 -1.15 -12.34 -7.34
N ARG A 108 -2.18 -12.95 -7.88
CA ARG A 108 -2.08 -13.75 -9.10
C ARG A 108 -1.65 -12.90 -10.30
N LEU A 109 -2.24 -11.72 -10.46
CA LEU A 109 -1.90 -10.79 -11.56
C LEU A 109 -0.44 -10.33 -11.50
N ASN A 110 0.16 -10.31 -10.32
CA ASN A 110 1.54 -9.91 -10.14
C ASN A 110 2.51 -11.11 -10.05
N GLY A 111 2.04 -12.31 -10.33
CA GLY A 111 2.87 -13.50 -10.30
C GLY A 111 3.30 -13.95 -8.91
N LEU A 112 2.57 -13.53 -7.87
CA LEU A 112 2.90 -13.85 -6.48
C LEU A 112 2.07 -15.03 -5.94
N LYS A 113 1.19 -15.56 -6.76
CA LYS A 113 0.39 -16.72 -6.38
C LYS A 113 0.01 -17.54 -7.60
#